data_57204be230c18f3c1e975ab21865cb1e
#
_entry.id   57204be230c18f3c1e975ab21865cb1e
#
_cell.length_a   1.000
_cell.length_b   1.000
_cell.length_c   1.000
_cell.angle_alpha   90.00
_cell.angle_beta   90.00
_cell.angle_gamma   90.00
#
_symmetry.space_group_name_H-M   'P 1'
#
loop_
_entity.id
_entity.type
_entity.pdbx_description
1 polymer ?
#
loop_
_entity_poly.entity_id
_entity_poly.type
_entity_poly.pdbx_seq_one_letter_code
_entity_poly.pdbx_strand_id
1 'polypeptide(L)'
;MPTISLALGERSYDIHVENGALDRTGEFAYRAGLDGKIAVITDSCVAPLYAERVMKSLESAGFMPSLHVVNAGEASKNMLQAQELCSELVRAGLDRTGCIAALGGGVVGDLAGFIASIYYRGIPFMQIPTTVVAQVDSSVGGKTAVNIPEGKNLVGAFHQPSVVVIDPTTLVTLDRRTLAEGLAEAVKHAAIKDASMLHELKGLGTELSIGFSLNTITRLPDLISRNVAIKARIVENDELETLDIRALLNFGHTIGHGIEAAVPYGTILHGEAVALGMRAALFLSERKAGLSSSDANKILRTLQALELPLVLPDGIDTATVLQKTASDKKFRAGTIRFVLLSKAGEAGISTKITREDMAEAIEELRRLLSLPPVALCSPARKLRESGCTDIFPFSSRIFPSGRGKDLPGDLIPYQTALHSGKTE
;
A
#
# COMPACT_ATOMS: atom_id res chain seq x y z
N MET A 1 19.51 13.21 -4.35
CA MET A 1 18.11 12.81 -4.39
C MET A 1 18.07 11.41 -4.97
N PRO A 2 17.56 10.43 -4.27
CA PRO A 2 17.54 9.07 -4.80
C PRO A 2 16.50 8.96 -5.92
N THR A 3 16.98 8.79 -7.13
CA THR A 3 16.18 8.31 -8.27
C THR A 3 16.51 6.84 -8.44
N ILE A 4 15.51 5.99 -8.49
CA ILE A 4 15.65 4.56 -8.71
C ILE A 4 15.12 4.29 -10.11
N SER A 5 16.02 3.90 -11.03
CA SER A 5 15.60 3.47 -12.36
C SER A 5 15.24 1.99 -12.34
N LEU A 6 14.07 1.65 -12.83
CA LEU A 6 13.63 0.29 -13.05
C LEU A 6 13.86 -0.09 -14.51
N ALA A 7 14.78 -1.04 -14.73
CA ALA A 7 15.27 -1.40 -16.05
C ALA A 7 14.45 -2.53 -16.67
N LEU A 8 13.57 -2.20 -17.63
CA LEU A 8 12.69 -3.12 -18.36
C LEU A 8 12.77 -2.92 -19.88
N GLY A 9 13.94 -2.54 -20.38
CA GLY A 9 14.14 -2.22 -21.80
C GLY A 9 13.33 -0.97 -22.19
N GLU A 10 12.47 -1.07 -23.20
CA GLU A 10 11.63 0.04 -23.66
C GLU A 10 10.57 0.50 -22.64
N ARG A 11 10.26 -0.35 -21.64
CA ARG A 11 9.33 -0.05 -20.54
C ARG A 11 10.02 0.42 -19.28
N SER A 12 11.30 0.78 -19.36
CA SER A 12 12.06 1.33 -18.23
C SER A 12 11.49 2.68 -17.81
N TYR A 13 11.52 2.95 -16.51
CA TYR A 13 11.05 4.23 -15.96
C TYR A 13 11.79 4.58 -14.68
N ASP A 14 11.71 5.86 -14.32
CA ASP A 14 12.31 6.39 -13.11
C ASP A 14 11.29 6.53 -11.96
N ILE A 15 11.76 6.27 -10.76
CA ILE A 15 11.03 6.45 -9.51
C ILE A 15 11.77 7.52 -8.71
N HIS A 16 11.14 8.67 -8.53
CA HIS A 16 11.68 9.80 -7.78
C HIS A 16 11.14 9.78 -6.36
N VAL A 17 12.03 9.80 -5.35
CA VAL A 17 11.66 9.78 -3.93
C VAL A 17 12.26 10.99 -3.25
N GLU A 18 11.46 12.01 -2.96
CA GLU A 18 11.92 13.21 -2.27
C GLU A 18 10.78 13.94 -1.55
N ASN A 19 11.10 14.57 -0.43
CA ASN A 19 10.16 15.44 0.27
C ASN A 19 9.85 16.68 -0.59
N GLY A 20 8.56 16.98 -0.79
CA GLY A 20 8.12 18.07 -1.66
C GLY A 20 8.01 17.71 -3.14
N ALA A 21 8.14 16.43 -3.52
CA ALA A 21 8.03 15.96 -4.89
C ALA A 21 6.70 16.33 -5.57
N LEU A 22 5.61 16.47 -4.82
CA LEU A 22 4.32 16.89 -5.39
C LEU A 22 4.38 18.22 -6.11
N ASP A 23 5.16 19.18 -5.62
CA ASP A 23 5.30 20.49 -6.22
C ASP A 23 6.15 20.48 -7.51
N ARG A 24 6.79 19.36 -7.80
CA ARG A 24 7.63 19.10 -8.97
C ARG A 24 7.07 18.04 -9.91
N THR A 25 5.82 17.61 -9.68
CA THR A 25 5.17 16.57 -10.50
C THR A 25 5.22 16.88 -12.00
N GLY A 26 4.97 18.14 -12.37
CA GLY A 26 5.05 18.57 -13.78
C GLY A 26 6.47 18.46 -14.37
N GLU A 27 7.51 18.78 -13.60
CA GLU A 27 8.90 18.61 -14.01
C GLU A 27 9.22 17.14 -14.28
N PHE A 28 8.81 16.25 -13.39
CA PHE A 28 9.05 14.81 -13.55
C PHE A 28 8.25 14.23 -14.72
N ALA A 29 7.00 14.66 -14.92
CA ALA A 29 6.19 14.28 -16.07
C ALA A 29 6.87 14.71 -17.40
N TYR A 30 7.35 15.95 -17.47
CA TYR A 30 8.06 16.45 -18.65
C TYR A 30 9.35 15.66 -18.94
N ARG A 31 10.15 15.38 -17.91
CA ARG A 31 11.37 14.55 -18.04
C ARG A 31 11.09 13.12 -18.49
N ALA A 32 9.94 12.57 -18.12
CA ALA A 32 9.49 11.27 -18.58
C ALA A 32 8.94 11.25 -20.01
N GLY A 33 9.00 12.39 -20.73
CA GLY A 33 8.54 12.51 -22.11
C GLY A 33 7.02 12.56 -22.25
N LEU A 34 6.29 12.87 -21.17
CA LEU A 34 4.85 13.10 -21.23
C LEU A 34 4.56 14.49 -21.82
N ASP A 35 3.43 14.63 -22.51
CA ASP A 35 3.03 15.88 -23.16
C ASP A 35 1.51 16.05 -23.15
N GLY A 36 1.04 17.27 -23.37
CA GLY A 36 -0.35 17.60 -23.64
C GLY A 36 -1.28 17.50 -22.43
N LYS A 37 -2.36 16.71 -22.59
CA LYS A 37 -3.41 16.56 -21.58
C LYS A 37 -3.07 15.50 -20.56
N ILE A 38 -3.29 15.81 -19.28
CA ILE A 38 -3.13 14.85 -18.18
C ILE A 38 -4.42 14.77 -17.38
N ALA A 39 -5.03 13.59 -17.31
CA ALA A 39 -6.17 13.34 -16.44
C ALA A 39 -5.69 12.87 -15.06
N VAL A 40 -5.84 13.71 -14.05
CA VAL A 40 -5.53 13.37 -12.66
C VAL A 40 -6.72 12.63 -12.05
N ILE A 41 -6.56 11.33 -11.83
CA ILE A 41 -7.55 10.50 -11.13
C ILE A 41 -7.13 10.40 -9.67
N THR A 42 -8.06 10.73 -8.77
CA THR A 42 -7.84 10.71 -7.31
C THR A 42 -9.12 10.31 -6.58
N ASP A 43 -9.06 10.20 -5.26
CA ASP A 43 -10.24 9.92 -4.44
C ASP A 43 -10.67 11.11 -3.56
N SER A 44 -11.87 10.99 -2.99
CA SER A 44 -12.49 12.04 -2.18
C SER A 44 -11.74 12.39 -0.89
N CYS A 45 -10.85 11.53 -0.39
CA CYS A 45 -10.00 11.82 0.78
C CYS A 45 -8.70 12.53 0.38
N VAL A 46 -8.13 12.16 -0.77
CA VAL A 46 -6.83 12.67 -1.24
C VAL A 46 -6.97 14.00 -1.99
N ALA A 47 -8.07 14.16 -2.77
CA ALA A 47 -8.30 15.36 -3.58
C ALA A 47 -8.17 16.67 -2.78
N PRO A 48 -8.86 16.85 -1.62
CA PRO A 48 -8.79 18.11 -0.87
C PRO A 48 -7.42 18.39 -0.27
N LEU A 49 -6.56 17.38 -0.15
CA LEU A 49 -5.25 17.52 0.46
C LEU A 49 -4.16 17.86 -0.58
N TYR A 50 -4.24 17.29 -1.77
CA TYR A 50 -3.09 17.27 -2.68
C TYR A 50 -3.41 17.62 -4.13
N ALA A 51 -4.68 17.56 -4.57
CA ALA A 51 -5.00 17.74 -6.00
C ALA A 51 -4.58 19.12 -6.52
N GLU A 52 -4.84 20.19 -5.77
CA GLU A 52 -4.48 21.56 -6.17
C GLU A 52 -2.97 21.71 -6.41
N ARG A 53 -2.13 21.14 -5.53
CA ARG A 53 -0.67 21.20 -5.66
C ARG A 53 -0.20 20.50 -6.94
N VAL A 54 -0.72 19.29 -7.19
CA VAL A 54 -0.36 18.49 -8.38
C VAL A 54 -0.84 19.19 -9.66
N MET A 55 -2.09 19.65 -9.70
CA MET A 55 -2.65 20.39 -10.85
C MET A 55 -1.82 21.61 -11.18
N LYS A 56 -1.51 22.45 -10.18
CA LYS A 56 -0.68 23.65 -10.35
C LYS A 56 0.73 23.31 -10.85
N SER A 57 1.34 22.25 -10.35
CA SER A 57 2.66 21.80 -10.79
C SER A 57 2.64 21.38 -12.28
N LEU A 58 1.61 20.64 -12.69
CA LEU A 58 1.41 20.22 -14.08
C LEU A 58 1.16 21.44 -15.01
N GLU A 59 0.27 22.35 -14.63
CA GLU A 59 -0.01 23.59 -15.38
C GLU A 59 1.27 24.44 -15.56
N SER A 60 2.06 24.59 -14.49
CA SER A 60 3.31 25.33 -14.51
C SER A 60 4.36 24.73 -15.45
N ALA A 61 4.28 23.43 -15.72
CA ALA A 61 5.14 22.72 -16.67
C ALA A 61 4.56 22.68 -18.10
N GLY A 62 3.41 23.35 -18.36
CA GLY A 62 2.80 23.47 -19.68
C GLY A 62 1.78 22.40 -20.03
N PHE A 63 1.44 21.49 -19.09
CA PHE A 63 0.38 20.51 -19.30
C PHE A 63 -1.03 21.12 -19.15
N MET A 64 -2.01 20.42 -19.68
CA MET A 64 -3.44 20.73 -19.52
C MET A 64 -4.11 19.68 -18.64
N PRO A 65 -4.05 19.82 -17.29
CA PRO A 65 -4.59 18.81 -16.41
C PRO A 65 -6.12 18.93 -16.27
N SER A 66 -6.79 17.77 -16.09
CA SER A 66 -8.18 17.67 -15.65
C SER A 66 -8.27 16.81 -14.40
N LEU A 67 -9.20 17.13 -13.48
CA LEU A 67 -9.36 16.42 -12.22
C LEU A 67 -10.59 15.50 -12.27
N HIS A 68 -10.40 14.23 -11.88
CA HIS A 68 -11.43 13.20 -11.81
C HIS A 68 -11.39 12.56 -10.42
N VAL A 69 -12.48 12.67 -9.66
CA VAL A 69 -12.54 12.25 -8.26
C VAL A 69 -13.50 11.09 -8.09
N VAL A 70 -13.00 9.96 -7.57
CA VAL A 70 -13.84 8.82 -7.19
C VAL A 70 -14.08 8.80 -5.69
N ASN A 71 -15.05 8.01 -5.22
CA ASN A 71 -15.21 7.79 -3.79
C ASN A 71 -14.00 7.04 -3.22
N ALA A 72 -13.54 7.45 -2.04
CA ALA A 72 -12.45 6.76 -1.37
C ALA A 72 -12.84 5.33 -0.97
N GLY A 73 -11.88 4.41 -1.03
CA GLY A 73 -12.00 3.03 -0.60
C GLY A 73 -12.11 2.01 -1.73
N GLU A 74 -11.90 0.75 -1.38
CA GLU A 74 -11.78 -0.39 -2.31
C GLU A 74 -13.06 -0.65 -3.13
N ALA A 75 -14.22 -0.21 -2.65
CA ALA A 75 -15.50 -0.35 -3.37
C ALA A 75 -15.49 0.36 -4.72
N SER A 76 -14.68 1.42 -4.87
CA SER A 76 -14.52 2.16 -6.13
C SER A 76 -13.63 1.45 -7.15
N LYS A 77 -12.87 0.43 -6.74
CA LYS A 77 -11.99 -0.32 -7.64
C LYS A 77 -12.74 -1.45 -8.36
N ASN A 78 -13.63 -1.10 -9.29
CA ASN A 78 -14.47 -2.05 -10.01
C ASN A 78 -14.66 -1.66 -11.48
N MET A 79 -15.23 -2.58 -12.28
CA MET A 79 -15.45 -2.39 -13.71
C MET A 79 -16.41 -1.25 -14.05
N LEU A 80 -17.43 -1.02 -13.22
CA LEU A 80 -18.41 0.04 -13.45
C LEU A 80 -17.74 1.42 -13.31
N GLN A 81 -17.00 1.62 -12.23
CA GLN A 81 -16.24 2.85 -12.02
C GLN A 81 -15.20 3.09 -13.12
N ALA A 82 -14.55 2.03 -13.60
CA ALA A 82 -13.62 2.15 -14.72
C ALA A 82 -14.33 2.61 -16.02
N GLN A 83 -15.53 2.10 -16.28
CA GLN A 83 -16.35 2.54 -17.43
C GLN A 83 -16.78 4.00 -17.30
N GLU A 84 -17.25 4.42 -16.12
CA GLU A 84 -17.65 5.80 -15.84
C GLU A 84 -16.49 6.77 -16.06
N LEU A 85 -15.31 6.47 -15.49
CA LEU A 85 -14.12 7.26 -15.69
C LEU A 85 -13.69 7.32 -17.16
N CYS A 86 -13.73 6.24 -17.92
CA CYS A 86 -13.44 6.28 -19.35
C CYS A 86 -14.37 7.26 -20.08
N SER A 87 -15.67 7.30 -19.72
CA SER A 87 -16.63 8.24 -20.31
C SER A 87 -16.34 9.70 -19.92
N GLU A 88 -15.88 9.94 -18.68
CA GLU A 88 -15.46 11.27 -18.23
C GLU A 88 -14.19 11.73 -18.97
N LEU A 89 -13.22 10.86 -19.14
CA LEU A 89 -11.97 11.15 -19.88
C LEU A 89 -12.26 11.55 -21.32
N VAL A 90 -13.19 10.87 -21.99
CA VAL A 90 -13.63 11.25 -23.33
C VAL A 90 -14.28 12.63 -23.35
N ARG A 91 -15.17 12.93 -22.40
CA ARG A 91 -15.81 14.25 -22.27
C ARG A 91 -14.80 15.38 -21.96
N ALA A 92 -13.74 15.07 -21.19
CA ALA A 92 -12.62 15.98 -20.94
C ALA A 92 -11.71 16.16 -22.16
N GLY A 93 -11.95 15.38 -23.22
CA GLY A 93 -11.18 15.43 -24.46
C GLY A 93 -9.78 14.84 -24.32
N LEU A 94 -9.56 13.91 -23.38
CA LEU A 94 -8.34 13.11 -23.34
C LEU A 94 -8.32 12.17 -24.53
N ASP A 95 -7.28 12.17 -25.31
CA ASP A 95 -7.10 11.30 -26.46
C ASP A 95 -5.90 10.35 -26.26
N ARG A 96 -5.51 9.66 -27.34
CA ARG A 96 -4.42 8.68 -27.30
C ARG A 96 -3.03 9.26 -27.03
N THR A 97 -2.86 10.57 -27.12
CA THR A 97 -1.58 11.27 -26.89
C THR A 97 -1.47 11.77 -25.46
N GLY A 98 -2.57 11.75 -24.71
CA GLY A 98 -2.59 12.18 -23.32
C GLY A 98 -2.10 11.12 -22.33
N CYS A 99 -2.11 11.48 -21.07
CA CYS A 99 -1.63 10.66 -19.95
C CYS A 99 -2.65 10.62 -18.80
N ILE A 100 -2.65 9.53 -18.03
CA ILE A 100 -3.38 9.44 -16.77
C ILE A 100 -2.39 9.58 -15.60
N ALA A 101 -2.68 10.47 -14.65
CA ALA A 101 -1.94 10.59 -13.39
C ALA A 101 -2.78 10.01 -12.24
N ALA A 102 -2.27 8.97 -11.59
CA ALA A 102 -2.89 8.33 -10.43
C ALA A 102 -2.40 8.99 -9.14
N LEU A 103 -3.19 9.89 -8.55
CA LEU A 103 -2.87 10.57 -7.29
C LEU A 103 -3.63 9.91 -6.14
N GLY A 104 -2.99 9.04 -5.35
CA GLY A 104 -3.69 8.37 -4.25
C GLY A 104 -3.00 7.14 -3.70
N GLY A 105 -3.74 6.35 -2.94
CA GLY A 105 -3.32 5.04 -2.44
C GLY A 105 -3.35 3.96 -3.52
N GLY A 106 -3.11 2.70 -3.12
CA GLY A 106 -3.09 1.55 -4.04
C GLY A 106 -4.38 1.35 -4.84
N VAL A 107 -5.54 1.69 -4.26
CA VAL A 107 -6.85 1.62 -4.94
C VAL A 107 -6.86 2.52 -6.17
N VAL A 108 -6.46 3.77 -6.02
CA VAL A 108 -6.40 4.75 -7.11
C VAL A 108 -5.33 4.35 -8.14
N GLY A 109 -4.16 3.92 -7.67
CA GLY A 109 -3.07 3.47 -8.53
C GLY A 109 -3.47 2.31 -9.43
N ASP A 110 -4.11 1.29 -8.86
CA ASP A 110 -4.59 0.11 -9.59
C ASP A 110 -5.69 0.46 -10.59
N LEU A 111 -6.71 1.23 -10.16
CA LEU A 111 -7.83 1.64 -11.00
C LEU A 111 -7.37 2.51 -12.17
N ALA A 112 -6.60 3.55 -11.90
CA ALA A 112 -6.12 4.48 -12.91
C ALA A 112 -5.16 3.80 -13.91
N GLY A 113 -4.26 2.95 -13.41
CA GLY A 113 -3.36 2.17 -14.25
C GLY A 113 -4.11 1.14 -15.10
N PHE A 114 -5.15 0.49 -14.57
CA PHE A 114 -6.02 -0.39 -15.35
C PHE A 114 -6.73 0.39 -16.47
N ILE A 115 -7.31 1.55 -16.16
CA ILE A 115 -7.93 2.41 -17.18
C ILE A 115 -6.90 2.79 -18.24
N ALA A 116 -5.71 3.24 -17.84
CA ALA A 116 -4.65 3.59 -18.78
C ALA A 116 -4.29 2.42 -19.72
N SER A 117 -4.31 1.18 -19.21
CA SER A 117 -3.98 -0.01 -19.99
C SER A 117 -4.99 -0.34 -21.09
N ILE A 118 -6.27 0.07 -20.92
CA ILE A 118 -7.36 -0.26 -21.86
C ILE A 118 -7.86 0.94 -22.67
N TYR A 119 -7.74 2.16 -22.14
CA TYR A 119 -8.18 3.40 -22.76
C TYR A 119 -7.38 3.64 -24.04
N TYR A 120 -8.07 3.82 -25.17
CA TYR A 120 -7.48 3.84 -26.54
C TYR A 120 -6.52 2.66 -26.83
N ARG A 121 -6.66 1.53 -26.17
CA ARG A 121 -5.83 0.31 -26.22
C ARG A 121 -4.44 0.49 -25.58
N GLY A 122 -4.33 1.41 -24.63
CA GLY A 122 -3.15 1.74 -23.88
C GLY A 122 -2.68 3.16 -24.12
N ILE A 123 -2.60 3.95 -23.04
CA ILE A 123 -2.00 5.28 -23.02
C ILE A 123 -0.98 5.35 -21.87
N PRO A 124 -0.05 6.30 -21.89
CA PRO A 124 0.86 6.53 -20.80
C PRO A 124 0.14 6.82 -19.47
N PHE A 125 0.74 6.40 -18.36
CA PHE A 125 0.28 6.84 -17.06
C PHE A 125 1.44 7.10 -16.10
N MET A 126 1.21 7.88 -15.05
CA MET A 126 2.14 8.14 -13.97
C MET A 126 1.51 7.86 -12.62
N GLN A 127 2.33 7.45 -11.65
CA GLN A 127 1.94 7.15 -10.29
C GLN A 127 2.39 8.26 -9.33
N ILE A 128 1.48 8.74 -8.49
CA ILE A 128 1.74 9.72 -7.42
C ILE A 128 1.17 9.14 -6.13
N PRO A 129 1.88 8.16 -5.52
CA PRO A 129 1.36 7.41 -4.37
C PRO A 129 1.38 8.25 -3.10
N THR A 130 0.29 8.17 -2.31
CA THR A 130 0.10 8.96 -1.08
C THR A 130 -0.03 8.12 0.19
N THR A 131 -0.04 6.78 0.09
CA THR A 131 -0.01 5.87 1.25
C THR A 131 1.28 5.08 1.30
N VAL A 132 1.64 4.54 2.48
CA VAL A 132 2.89 3.76 2.63
C VAL A 132 2.89 2.56 1.67
N VAL A 133 1.81 1.74 1.64
CA VAL A 133 1.70 0.60 0.73
C VAL A 133 1.93 1.03 -0.72
N ALA A 134 1.34 2.17 -1.11
CA ALA A 134 1.51 2.65 -2.47
C ALA A 134 2.93 3.14 -2.74
N GLN A 135 3.58 3.81 -1.79
CA GLN A 135 4.94 4.33 -1.94
C GLN A 135 6.00 3.22 -1.97
N VAL A 136 5.87 2.19 -1.13
CA VAL A 136 6.90 1.15 -1.03
C VAL A 136 6.61 -0.09 -1.87
N ASP A 137 5.35 -0.28 -2.32
CA ASP A 137 4.94 -1.51 -2.99
C ASP A 137 4.06 -1.25 -4.22
N SER A 138 2.76 -0.96 -4.12
CA SER A 138 1.81 -1.11 -5.23
C SER A 138 2.10 -0.22 -6.45
N SER A 139 2.74 0.95 -6.31
CA SER A 139 3.09 1.82 -7.44
C SER A 139 4.21 1.29 -8.34
N VAL A 140 4.90 0.20 -7.94
CA VAL A 140 6.07 -0.34 -8.64
C VAL A 140 5.75 -1.71 -9.24
N GLY A 141 6.12 -1.92 -10.51
CA GLY A 141 6.04 -3.22 -11.18
C GLY A 141 4.76 -3.47 -11.97
N GLY A 142 4.01 -2.42 -12.29
CA GLY A 142 2.99 -2.37 -13.34
C GLY A 142 1.77 -3.26 -13.16
N LYS A 143 1.55 -3.87 -12.00
CA LYS A 143 0.30 -4.58 -11.72
C LYS A 143 -0.82 -3.58 -11.55
N THR A 144 -1.80 -3.62 -12.44
CA THR A 144 -2.99 -2.78 -12.39
C THR A 144 -4.22 -3.65 -12.49
N ALA A 145 -5.25 -3.38 -11.70
CA ALA A 145 -6.41 -4.26 -11.67
C ALA A 145 -7.65 -3.58 -11.09
N VAL A 146 -8.80 -4.21 -11.36
CA VAL A 146 -10.08 -3.95 -10.70
C VAL A 146 -10.66 -5.23 -10.11
N ASN A 147 -11.58 -5.05 -9.18
CA ASN A 147 -12.30 -6.12 -8.53
C ASN A 147 -13.56 -6.51 -9.31
N ILE A 148 -13.93 -7.77 -9.20
CA ILE A 148 -15.20 -8.32 -9.64
C ILE A 148 -15.84 -9.08 -8.49
N PRO A 149 -17.14 -9.47 -8.57
CA PRO A 149 -17.81 -10.19 -7.48
C PRO A 149 -17.08 -11.46 -7.01
N GLU A 150 -16.38 -12.14 -7.91
CA GLU A 150 -15.67 -13.39 -7.64
C GLU A 150 -14.35 -13.17 -6.86
N GLY A 151 -13.81 -11.95 -6.84
CA GLY A 151 -12.59 -11.67 -6.08
C GLY A 151 -11.89 -10.37 -6.44
N LYS A 152 -10.92 -10.03 -5.57
CA LYS A 152 -10.07 -8.85 -5.74
C LYS A 152 -9.01 -9.08 -6.82
N ASN A 153 -8.71 -8.03 -7.61
CA ASN A 153 -7.60 -7.97 -8.56
C ASN A 153 -7.59 -9.10 -9.60
N LEU A 154 -8.77 -9.62 -9.97
CA LEU A 154 -8.88 -10.72 -10.94
C LEU A 154 -8.86 -10.25 -12.38
N VAL A 155 -9.28 -9.01 -12.64
CA VAL A 155 -9.28 -8.40 -13.96
C VAL A 155 -8.25 -7.27 -13.97
N GLY A 156 -7.25 -7.36 -14.83
CA GLY A 156 -6.16 -6.39 -14.84
C GLY A 156 -5.15 -6.61 -15.96
N ALA A 157 -4.12 -5.78 -15.96
CA ALA A 157 -3.02 -5.83 -16.91
C ALA A 157 -1.68 -5.54 -16.23
N PHE A 158 -0.59 -6.02 -16.85
CA PHE A 158 0.74 -5.49 -16.58
C PHE A 158 0.93 -4.24 -17.45
N HIS A 159 0.85 -3.07 -16.84
CA HIS A 159 1.02 -1.78 -17.50
C HIS A 159 1.98 -0.93 -16.68
N GLN A 160 3.21 -0.74 -17.18
CA GLN A 160 4.23 0.00 -16.45
C GLN A 160 3.97 1.51 -16.51
N PRO A 161 4.13 2.26 -15.41
CA PRO A 161 4.03 3.71 -15.45
C PRO A 161 5.22 4.32 -16.23
N SER A 162 5.02 5.51 -16.80
CA SER A 162 6.11 6.28 -17.40
C SER A 162 7.03 6.91 -16.34
N VAL A 163 6.50 7.18 -15.15
CA VAL A 163 7.24 7.72 -14.00
C VAL A 163 6.45 7.48 -12.72
N VAL A 164 7.17 7.32 -11.60
CA VAL A 164 6.59 7.31 -10.25
C VAL A 164 7.16 8.47 -9.45
N VAL A 165 6.28 9.29 -8.87
CA VAL A 165 6.65 10.48 -8.07
C VAL A 165 6.22 10.27 -6.63
N ILE A 166 7.16 9.99 -5.74
CA ILE A 166 6.93 9.68 -4.34
C ILE A 166 7.32 10.88 -3.47
N ASP A 167 6.32 11.45 -2.79
CA ASP A 167 6.52 12.49 -1.79
C ASP A 167 6.24 11.92 -0.40
N PRO A 168 7.26 11.58 0.39
CA PRO A 168 7.05 11.03 1.73
C PRO A 168 6.30 11.96 2.69
N THR A 169 6.26 13.26 2.43
CA THR A 169 5.52 14.21 3.27
C THR A 169 4.01 13.97 3.24
N THR A 170 3.49 13.28 2.22
CA THR A 170 2.07 12.91 2.16
C THR A 170 1.67 11.95 3.27
N LEU A 171 2.61 11.20 3.83
CA LEU A 171 2.35 10.23 4.91
C LEU A 171 1.94 10.90 6.23
N VAL A 172 2.26 12.19 6.40
CA VAL A 172 1.91 12.95 7.63
C VAL A 172 0.41 13.10 7.83
N THR A 173 -0.38 13.03 6.77
CA THR A 173 -1.85 13.14 6.84
C THR A 173 -2.56 11.82 7.05
N LEU A 174 -1.85 10.70 7.00
CA LEU A 174 -2.44 9.38 7.26
C LEU A 174 -2.78 9.23 8.74
N ASP A 175 -3.89 8.54 9.00
CA ASP A 175 -4.15 8.06 10.35
C ASP A 175 -3.14 6.97 10.75
N ARG A 176 -3.00 6.76 12.06
CA ARG A 176 -1.98 5.86 12.62
C ARG A 176 -2.13 4.41 12.14
N ARG A 177 -3.38 3.93 12.01
CA ARG A 177 -3.66 2.54 11.60
C ARG A 177 -3.25 2.33 10.13
N THR A 178 -3.63 3.25 9.25
CA THR A 178 -3.26 3.22 7.83
C THR A 178 -1.75 3.35 7.64
N LEU A 179 -1.08 4.17 8.46
CA LEU A 179 0.38 4.30 8.42
C LEU A 179 1.06 2.99 8.87
N ALA A 180 0.63 2.43 10.00
CA ALA A 180 1.20 1.21 10.57
C ALA A 180 1.02 0.01 9.63
N GLU A 181 -0.20 -0.17 9.08
CA GLU A 181 -0.48 -1.28 8.18
C GLU A 181 0.39 -1.22 6.92
N GLY A 182 0.62 -0.03 6.37
CA GLY A 182 1.50 0.13 5.22
C GLY A 182 2.96 -0.22 5.52
N LEU A 183 3.44 0.04 6.72
CA LEU A 183 4.80 -0.31 7.15
C LEU A 183 5.01 -1.84 7.29
N ALA A 184 3.96 -2.66 7.33
CA ALA A 184 4.08 -4.11 7.26
C ALA A 184 4.81 -4.56 5.98
N GLU A 185 4.55 -3.88 4.84
CA GLU A 185 5.23 -4.15 3.57
C GLU A 185 6.71 -3.79 3.63
N ALA A 186 7.06 -2.70 4.31
CA ALA A 186 8.45 -2.35 4.55
C ALA A 186 9.18 -3.41 5.41
N VAL A 187 8.51 -3.94 6.44
CA VAL A 187 9.05 -5.06 7.24
C VAL A 187 9.18 -6.33 6.40
N LYS A 188 8.24 -6.62 5.52
CA LYS A 188 8.32 -7.73 4.57
C LYS A 188 9.56 -7.62 3.69
N HIS A 189 9.80 -6.47 3.08
CA HIS A 189 10.98 -6.23 2.25
C HIS A 189 12.28 -6.38 3.05
N ALA A 190 12.32 -5.84 4.26
CA ALA A 190 13.45 -6.03 5.18
C ALA A 190 13.69 -7.51 5.51
N ALA A 191 12.64 -8.25 5.81
CA ALA A 191 12.70 -9.66 6.18
C ALA A 191 13.20 -10.54 5.05
N ILE A 192 12.86 -10.24 3.79
CA ILE A 192 13.21 -11.08 2.63
C ILE A 192 14.55 -10.72 1.98
N LYS A 193 15.02 -9.45 2.10
CA LYS A 193 16.20 -8.97 1.33
C LYS A 193 17.18 -8.10 2.10
N ASP A 194 16.76 -7.31 3.07
CA ASP A 194 17.66 -6.38 3.77
C ASP A 194 17.34 -6.27 5.27
N ALA A 195 17.80 -7.24 6.04
CA ALA A 195 17.58 -7.29 7.48
C ALA A 195 18.11 -6.06 8.26
N SER A 196 19.01 -5.27 7.66
CA SER A 196 19.55 -4.06 8.30
C SER A 196 18.46 -3.00 8.53
N MET A 197 17.43 -2.98 7.68
CA MET A 197 16.29 -2.07 7.82
C MET A 197 15.40 -2.35 9.04
N LEU A 198 15.42 -3.58 9.60
CA LEU A 198 14.60 -3.95 10.75
C LEU A 198 14.87 -3.07 11.98
N HIS A 199 16.13 -2.70 12.21
CA HIS A 199 16.48 -1.83 13.34
C HIS A 199 15.88 -0.42 13.15
N GLU A 200 15.99 0.12 11.96
CA GLU A 200 15.47 1.45 11.61
C GLU A 200 13.94 1.48 11.68
N LEU A 201 13.25 0.48 11.07
CA LEU A 201 11.79 0.34 11.13
C LEU A 201 11.28 0.21 12.56
N LYS A 202 11.99 -0.53 13.41
CA LYS A 202 11.66 -0.62 14.85
C LYS A 202 11.78 0.73 15.54
N GLY A 203 12.86 1.50 15.26
CA GLY A 203 13.04 2.86 15.77
C GLY A 203 11.94 3.80 15.30
N LEU A 204 11.58 3.72 14.02
CA LEU A 204 10.50 4.49 13.41
C LEU A 204 9.16 4.22 14.13
N GLY A 205 8.81 2.95 14.40
CA GLY A 205 7.60 2.61 15.13
C GLY A 205 7.52 3.29 16.50
N THR A 206 8.64 3.32 17.23
CA THR A 206 8.72 4.02 18.52
C THR A 206 8.54 5.54 18.37
N GLU A 207 9.13 6.15 17.35
CA GLU A 207 8.97 7.58 17.06
C GLU A 207 7.53 7.92 16.66
N LEU A 208 6.95 7.15 15.76
CA LEU A 208 5.57 7.35 15.27
C LEU A 208 4.52 7.17 16.37
N SER A 209 4.83 6.48 17.48
CA SER A 209 3.91 6.39 18.61
C SER A 209 3.59 7.74 19.25
N ILE A 210 4.44 8.74 19.04
CA ILE A 210 4.28 10.12 19.54
C ILE A 210 3.97 11.14 18.41
N GLY A 211 4.07 10.74 17.14
CA GLY A 211 3.80 11.57 15.98
C GLY A 211 5.02 11.77 15.07
N PHE A 212 4.81 12.47 13.96
CA PHE A 212 5.90 12.82 13.05
C PHE A 212 6.74 13.96 13.60
N SER A 213 8.05 13.75 13.71
CA SER A 213 9.02 14.79 13.96
C SER A 213 9.68 15.22 12.64
N LEU A 214 10.33 16.38 12.62
CA LEU A 214 11.13 16.82 11.47
C LEU A 214 12.23 15.80 11.15
N ASN A 215 12.88 15.23 12.18
CA ASN A 215 13.89 14.19 12.02
C ASN A 215 13.31 12.93 11.35
N THR A 216 12.11 12.50 11.77
CA THR A 216 11.40 11.38 11.14
C THR A 216 11.16 11.65 9.66
N ILE A 217 10.57 12.79 9.31
CA ILE A 217 10.26 13.20 7.94
C ILE A 217 11.52 13.24 7.07
N THR A 218 12.63 13.73 7.60
CA THR A 218 13.90 13.85 6.85
C THR A 218 14.48 12.48 6.46
N ARG A 219 14.21 11.42 7.24
CA ARG A 219 14.75 10.06 6.99
C ARG A 219 13.83 9.21 6.11
N LEU A 220 12.55 9.56 5.99
CA LEU A 220 11.60 8.79 5.19
C LEU A 220 12.04 8.56 3.73
N PRO A 221 12.59 9.55 3.00
CA PRO A 221 13.02 9.31 1.62
C PRO A 221 14.04 8.20 1.46
N ASP A 222 15.01 8.08 2.37
CA ASP A 222 16.01 6.99 2.33
C ASP A 222 15.37 5.64 2.59
N LEU A 223 14.56 5.52 3.64
CA LEU A 223 13.86 4.29 3.99
C LEU A 223 12.93 3.81 2.85
N ILE A 224 12.16 4.72 2.27
CA ILE A 224 11.26 4.40 1.15
C ILE A 224 12.08 4.00 -0.08
N SER A 225 13.14 4.72 -0.40
CA SER A 225 14.02 4.41 -1.54
C SER A 225 14.62 3.02 -1.44
N ARG A 226 15.07 2.60 -0.27
CA ARG A 226 15.60 1.25 -0.03
C ARG A 226 14.53 0.18 -0.24
N ASN A 227 13.29 0.41 0.25
CA ASN A 227 12.17 -0.48 -0.01
C ASN A 227 11.82 -0.60 -1.49
N VAL A 228 11.71 0.55 -2.17
CA VAL A 228 11.46 0.62 -3.62
C VAL A 228 12.56 -0.10 -4.40
N ALA A 229 13.83 0.10 -4.04
CA ALA A 229 14.96 -0.56 -4.70
C ALA A 229 14.90 -2.09 -4.56
N ILE A 230 14.50 -2.61 -3.40
CA ILE A 230 14.30 -4.07 -3.22
C ILE A 230 13.24 -4.58 -4.20
N LYS A 231 12.08 -3.90 -4.26
CA LYS A 231 11.00 -4.32 -5.15
C LYS A 231 11.38 -4.16 -6.61
N ALA A 232 12.00 -3.04 -7.00
CA ALA A 232 12.45 -2.79 -8.36
C ALA A 232 13.38 -3.91 -8.85
N ARG A 233 14.38 -4.32 -8.06
CA ARG A 233 15.29 -5.42 -8.40
C ARG A 233 14.58 -6.76 -8.58
N ILE A 234 13.57 -7.05 -7.77
CA ILE A 234 12.77 -8.28 -7.90
C ILE A 234 11.95 -8.24 -9.19
N VAL A 235 11.34 -7.09 -9.50
CA VAL A 235 10.55 -6.89 -10.73
C VAL A 235 11.41 -6.96 -11.99
N GLU A 236 12.59 -6.33 -11.98
CA GLU A 236 13.55 -6.42 -13.11
C GLU A 236 13.90 -7.86 -13.49
N ASN A 237 14.00 -8.73 -12.49
CA ASN A 237 14.34 -10.15 -12.72
C ASN A 237 13.13 -11.03 -13.07
N ASP A 238 11.90 -10.58 -12.87
CA ASP A 238 10.68 -11.36 -13.12
C ASP A 238 9.46 -10.45 -13.29
N GLU A 239 9.45 -9.65 -14.37
CA GLU A 239 8.39 -8.64 -14.60
C GLU A 239 7.00 -9.27 -14.65
N LEU A 240 6.83 -10.39 -15.35
CA LEU A 240 5.54 -11.03 -15.63
C LEU A 240 5.20 -12.19 -14.69
N GLU A 241 5.96 -12.39 -13.61
CA GLU A 241 5.77 -13.49 -12.64
C GLU A 241 5.82 -14.89 -13.26
N THR A 242 6.73 -15.09 -14.19
CA THR A 242 6.93 -16.38 -14.89
C THR A 242 8.08 -17.19 -14.33
N LEU A 243 9.04 -16.55 -13.63
CA LEU A 243 10.27 -17.15 -13.12
C LEU A 243 10.24 -17.45 -11.61
N ASP A 244 9.12 -17.20 -10.94
CA ASP A 244 8.95 -17.39 -9.49
C ASP A 244 9.78 -16.46 -8.57
N ILE A 245 10.61 -15.57 -9.12
CA ILE A 245 11.44 -14.65 -8.34
C ILE A 245 10.55 -13.64 -7.62
N ARG A 246 9.54 -13.13 -8.31
CA ARG A 246 8.56 -12.17 -7.75
C ARG A 246 7.68 -12.80 -6.67
N ALA A 247 7.56 -14.14 -6.64
CA ALA A 247 6.83 -14.85 -5.61
C ALA A 247 7.44 -14.66 -4.21
N LEU A 248 8.71 -14.28 -4.08
CA LEU A 248 9.34 -13.95 -2.79
C LEU A 248 8.62 -12.78 -2.07
N LEU A 249 8.04 -11.85 -2.83
CA LEU A 249 7.24 -10.75 -2.28
C LEU A 249 5.97 -11.22 -1.55
N ASN A 250 5.60 -12.50 -1.68
CA ASN A 250 4.46 -13.09 -0.99
C ASN A 250 4.81 -13.64 0.42
N PHE A 251 5.96 -13.28 1.01
CA PHE A 251 6.25 -13.62 2.40
C PHE A 251 5.14 -13.07 3.33
N GLY A 252 4.51 -13.94 4.12
CA GLY A 252 3.35 -13.61 4.94
C GLY A 252 1.99 -13.58 4.19
N HIS A 253 1.98 -13.39 2.88
CA HIS A 253 0.74 -13.18 2.12
C HIS A 253 -0.12 -14.43 1.96
N THR A 254 0.45 -15.64 1.99
CA THR A 254 -0.36 -16.87 1.78
C THR A 254 -1.42 -17.02 2.87
N ILE A 255 -1.04 -16.94 4.13
CA ILE A 255 -1.97 -16.99 5.27
C ILE A 255 -2.64 -15.62 5.46
N GLY A 256 -1.93 -14.50 5.27
CA GLY A 256 -2.46 -13.16 5.39
C GLY A 256 -3.69 -12.92 4.52
N HIS A 257 -3.64 -13.22 3.22
CA HIS A 257 -4.80 -13.11 2.33
C HIS A 257 -5.95 -14.02 2.75
N GLY A 258 -5.65 -15.22 3.27
CA GLY A 258 -6.68 -16.11 3.83
C GLY A 258 -7.41 -15.46 5.02
N ILE A 259 -6.67 -14.80 5.92
CA ILE A 259 -7.22 -14.07 7.07
C ILE A 259 -8.03 -12.86 6.59
N GLU A 260 -7.49 -12.03 5.69
CA GLU A 260 -8.19 -10.88 5.12
C GLU A 260 -9.52 -11.27 4.46
N ALA A 261 -9.52 -12.36 3.71
CA ALA A 261 -10.71 -12.87 3.02
C ALA A 261 -11.71 -13.61 3.94
N ALA A 262 -11.31 -13.97 5.16
CA ALA A 262 -12.16 -14.67 6.13
C ALA A 262 -13.05 -13.73 6.95
N VAL A 263 -12.85 -12.40 6.86
CA VAL A 263 -13.61 -11.39 7.61
C VAL A 263 -14.29 -10.39 6.66
N PRO A 264 -15.32 -9.67 7.13
CA PRO A 264 -15.91 -8.58 6.36
C PRO A 264 -14.86 -7.53 5.99
N TYR A 265 -15.00 -6.96 4.80
CA TYR A 265 -14.08 -5.96 4.27
C TYR A 265 -13.84 -4.80 5.25
N GLY A 266 -12.57 -4.40 5.42
CA GLY A 266 -12.16 -3.30 6.31
C GLY A 266 -12.08 -3.66 7.80
N THR A 267 -12.47 -4.88 8.20
CA THR A 267 -12.31 -5.36 9.58
C THR A 267 -10.83 -5.49 9.94
N ILE A 268 -10.08 -6.16 9.08
CA ILE A 268 -8.61 -6.28 9.13
C ILE A 268 -8.07 -5.63 7.86
N LEU A 269 -7.14 -4.70 8.00
CA LEU A 269 -6.47 -4.06 6.87
C LEU A 269 -5.44 -5.01 6.26
N HIS A 270 -5.07 -4.76 4.99
CA HIS A 270 -4.14 -5.61 4.27
C HIS A 270 -2.83 -5.87 5.02
N GLY A 271 -2.14 -4.82 5.44
CA GLY A 271 -0.87 -4.97 6.17
C GLY A 271 -1.01 -5.58 7.57
N GLU A 272 -2.18 -5.42 8.22
CA GLU A 272 -2.49 -6.12 9.48
C GLU A 272 -2.57 -7.63 9.24
N ALA A 273 -3.26 -8.05 8.17
CA ALA A 273 -3.36 -9.45 7.76
C ALA A 273 -1.98 -10.01 7.34
N VAL A 274 -1.19 -9.22 6.61
CA VAL A 274 0.18 -9.59 6.21
C VAL A 274 1.09 -9.73 7.44
N ALA A 275 0.95 -8.89 8.47
CA ALA A 275 1.71 -9.01 9.72
C ALA A 275 1.40 -10.33 10.46
N LEU A 276 0.12 -10.69 10.57
CA LEU A 276 -0.30 -12.01 11.09
C LEU A 276 0.27 -13.15 10.24
N GLY A 277 0.16 -13.03 8.92
CA GLY A 277 0.73 -13.99 7.99
C GLY A 277 2.26 -14.11 8.07
N MET A 278 2.97 -13.01 8.29
CA MET A 278 4.42 -13.04 8.54
C MET A 278 4.75 -13.78 9.83
N ARG A 279 3.99 -13.58 10.91
CA ARG A 279 4.18 -14.35 12.15
C ARG A 279 4.00 -15.85 11.90
N ALA A 280 2.96 -16.25 11.16
CA ALA A 280 2.75 -17.66 10.80
C ALA A 280 3.89 -18.20 9.92
N ALA A 281 4.37 -17.40 8.95
CA ALA A 281 5.48 -17.77 8.10
C ALA A 281 6.81 -17.88 8.88
N LEU A 282 7.04 -17.05 9.89
CA LEU A 282 8.20 -17.15 10.79
C LEU A 282 8.16 -18.45 11.60
N PHE A 283 7.01 -18.79 12.18
CA PHE A 283 6.82 -20.06 12.87
C PHE A 283 7.17 -21.27 11.99
N LEU A 284 6.70 -21.29 10.75
CA LEU A 284 7.02 -22.33 9.79
C LEU A 284 8.49 -22.28 9.36
N SER A 285 9.10 -21.10 9.25
CA SER A 285 10.49 -20.94 8.87
C SER A 285 11.46 -21.50 9.94
N GLU A 286 11.16 -21.31 11.22
CA GLU A 286 11.93 -21.91 12.31
C GLU A 286 11.89 -23.44 12.25
N ARG A 287 10.74 -24.02 11.95
CA ARG A 287 10.55 -25.49 11.96
C ARG A 287 11.00 -26.20 10.68
N LYS A 288 10.92 -25.52 9.54
CA LYS A 288 11.07 -26.13 8.21
C LYS A 288 12.22 -25.58 7.37
N ALA A 289 12.76 -24.41 7.71
CA ALA A 289 13.79 -23.73 6.91
C ALA A 289 15.05 -23.36 7.71
N GLY A 290 15.09 -23.67 9.01
CA GLY A 290 16.27 -23.44 9.86
C GLY A 290 16.45 -21.99 10.31
N LEU A 291 15.41 -21.14 10.20
CA LEU A 291 15.45 -19.79 10.73
C LEU A 291 15.75 -19.80 12.23
N SER A 292 16.70 -18.97 12.68
CA SER A 292 16.99 -18.84 14.11
C SER A 292 15.88 -18.09 14.82
N SER A 293 15.58 -18.50 16.08
CA SER A 293 14.63 -17.75 16.92
C SER A 293 15.08 -16.31 17.19
N SER A 294 16.39 -16.04 17.14
CA SER A 294 16.93 -14.69 17.21
C SER A 294 16.46 -13.82 16.04
N ASP A 295 16.50 -14.32 14.83
CA ASP A 295 16.09 -13.60 13.62
C ASP A 295 14.56 -13.48 13.56
N ALA A 296 13.81 -14.53 13.88
CA ALA A 296 12.37 -14.48 14.02
C ALA A 296 11.94 -13.37 15.01
N ASN A 297 12.55 -13.34 16.19
CA ASN A 297 12.28 -12.35 17.21
C ASN A 297 12.62 -10.90 16.78
N LYS A 298 13.67 -10.68 15.96
CA LYS A 298 13.96 -9.34 15.41
C LYS A 298 12.79 -8.84 14.57
N ILE A 299 12.25 -9.68 13.68
CA ILE A 299 11.13 -9.31 12.82
C ILE A 299 9.86 -9.09 13.66
N LEU A 300 9.52 -10.02 14.57
CA LEU A 300 8.35 -9.91 15.45
C LEU A 300 8.39 -8.64 16.32
N ARG A 301 9.55 -8.29 16.87
CA ARG A 301 9.72 -7.06 17.64
C ARG A 301 9.57 -5.80 16.79
N THR A 302 9.93 -5.85 15.51
CA THR A 302 9.73 -4.73 14.58
C THR A 302 8.25 -4.55 14.29
N LEU A 303 7.52 -5.63 13.98
CA LEU A 303 6.07 -5.60 13.81
C LEU A 303 5.34 -5.09 15.07
N GLN A 304 5.76 -5.54 16.25
CA GLN A 304 5.22 -5.09 17.53
C GLN A 304 5.47 -3.60 17.79
N ALA A 305 6.66 -3.10 17.46
CA ALA A 305 6.99 -1.68 17.62
C ALA A 305 6.17 -0.78 16.69
N LEU A 306 5.75 -1.30 15.54
CA LEU A 306 4.84 -0.65 14.59
C LEU A 306 3.36 -0.82 14.99
N GLU A 307 3.08 -1.45 16.15
CA GLU A 307 1.72 -1.72 16.66
C GLU A 307 0.85 -2.58 15.74
N LEU A 308 1.49 -3.38 14.90
CA LEU A 308 0.79 -4.34 14.04
C LEU A 308 0.27 -5.52 14.87
N PRO A 309 -0.91 -6.08 14.52
CA PRO A 309 -1.46 -7.21 15.25
C PRO A 309 -0.60 -8.44 15.05
N LEU A 310 -0.31 -9.12 16.15
CA LEU A 310 0.44 -10.38 16.17
C LEU A 310 -0.37 -11.54 16.72
N VAL A 311 -1.58 -11.29 17.21
CA VAL A 311 -2.51 -12.31 17.70
C VAL A 311 -3.75 -12.28 16.82
N LEU A 312 -4.18 -13.46 16.35
CA LEU A 312 -5.37 -13.59 15.54
C LEU A 312 -6.60 -13.22 16.37
N PRO A 313 -7.43 -12.27 15.91
CA PRO A 313 -8.66 -11.93 16.62
C PRO A 313 -9.60 -13.13 16.80
N ASP A 314 -10.36 -13.12 17.91
CA ASP A 314 -11.35 -14.13 18.17
C ASP A 314 -12.43 -14.17 17.08
N GLY A 315 -13.03 -15.35 16.87
CA GLY A 315 -14.10 -15.55 15.90
C GLY A 315 -13.63 -15.81 14.45
N ILE A 316 -12.34 -15.78 14.16
CA ILE A 316 -11.79 -16.16 12.86
C ILE A 316 -11.47 -17.66 12.88
N ASP A 317 -12.22 -18.43 12.12
CA ASP A 317 -12.08 -19.89 12.07
C ASP A 317 -10.93 -20.33 11.16
N THR A 318 -10.09 -21.25 11.64
CA THR A 318 -8.94 -21.80 10.92
C THR A 318 -9.34 -22.51 9.63
N ALA A 319 -10.46 -23.25 9.62
CA ALA A 319 -10.92 -23.95 8.43
C ALA A 319 -11.36 -22.95 7.36
N THR A 320 -12.01 -21.85 7.76
CA THR A 320 -12.39 -20.74 6.87
C THR A 320 -11.15 -20.06 6.26
N VAL A 321 -10.13 -19.74 7.05
CA VAL A 321 -8.88 -19.16 6.55
C VAL A 321 -8.23 -20.09 5.53
N LEU A 322 -8.13 -21.40 5.84
CA LEU A 322 -7.55 -22.40 4.93
C LEU A 322 -8.37 -22.58 3.65
N GLN A 323 -9.69 -22.46 3.71
CA GLN A 323 -10.54 -22.49 2.52
C GLN A 323 -10.28 -21.30 1.62
N LYS A 324 -10.18 -20.10 2.20
CA LYS A 324 -9.88 -18.86 1.46
C LYS A 324 -8.49 -18.86 0.85
N THR A 325 -7.50 -19.45 1.55
CA THR A 325 -6.14 -19.61 0.99
C THR A 325 -6.14 -20.48 -0.26
N ALA A 326 -6.97 -21.52 -0.33
CA ALA A 326 -7.05 -22.42 -1.48
C ALA A 326 -7.59 -21.75 -2.76
N SER A 327 -8.34 -20.66 -2.62
CA SER A 327 -8.89 -19.87 -3.74
C SER A 327 -7.87 -18.89 -4.34
N ASP A 328 -6.70 -18.72 -3.73
CA ASP A 328 -5.64 -17.83 -4.24
C ASP A 328 -4.90 -18.49 -5.42
N LYS A 329 -4.55 -17.69 -6.42
CA LYS A 329 -3.78 -18.07 -7.64
C LYS A 329 -2.46 -18.83 -7.37
N LYS A 330 -2.02 -18.86 -6.12
CA LYS A 330 -0.81 -19.56 -5.63
C LYS A 330 -0.94 -21.08 -5.62
N PHE A 331 -2.16 -21.62 -5.73
CA PHE A 331 -2.42 -23.05 -5.90
C PHE A 331 -2.36 -23.43 -7.39
N ARG A 332 -1.16 -23.60 -7.94
CA ARG A 332 -0.99 -24.20 -9.26
C ARG A 332 -0.87 -25.73 -9.12
N ALA A 333 -1.77 -26.47 -9.78
CA ALA A 333 -1.74 -27.93 -9.85
C ALA A 333 -1.68 -28.66 -8.47
N GLY A 334 -2.35 -28.13 -7.45
CA GLY A 334 -2.41 -28.77 -6.13
C GLY A 334 -1.18 -28.58 -5.24
N THR A 335 -0.18 -27.83 -5.66
CA THR A 335 1.03 -27.56 -4.88
C THR A 335 1.00 -26.17 -4.27
N ILE A 336 1.19 -26.10 -2.96
CA ILE A 336 1.29 -24.82 -2.22
C ILE A 336 2.71 -24.28 -2.38
N ARG A 337 2.84 -23.06 -2.86
CA ARG A 337 4.11 -22.33 -2.96
C ARG A 337 4.19 -21.35 -1.79
N PHE A 338 4.97 -21.68 -0.79
CA PHE A 338 5.07 -20.93 0.45
C PHE A 338 6.44 -20.27 0.60
N VAL A 339 6.48 -18.99 0.94
CA VAL A 339 7.76 -18.30 1.15
C VAL A 339 8.19 -18.45 2.59
N LEU A 340 9.41 -18.93 2.80
CA LEU A 340 10.06 -19.14 4.09
C LEU A 340 11.38 -18.37 4.14
N LEU A 341 11.87 -18.10 5.34
CA LEU A 341 13.18 -17.49 5.59
C LEU A 341 14.16 -18.55 6.09
N SER A 342 15.36 -18.60 5.52
CA SER A 342 16.52 -19.35 6.09
C SER A 342 17.23 -18.52 7.16
N LYS A 343 17.26 -17.19 6.96
CA LYS A 343 17.68 -16.19 7.94
C LYS A 343 16.99 -14.85 7.63
N ALA A 344 17.03 -13.89 8.52
CA ALA A 344 16.56 -12.55 8.24
C ALA A 344 17.34 -11.95 7.05
N GLY A 345 16.63 -11.46 6.02
CA GLY A 345 17.20 -10.96 4.77
C GLY A 345 17.40 -12.03 3.67
N GLU A 346 17.02 -13.28 3.91
CA GLU A 346 17.14 -14.35 2.95
C GLU A 346 15.90 -15.25 2.90
N ALA A 347 15.12 -15.08 1.82
CA ALA A 347 13.89 -15.81 1.58
C ALA A 347 14.02 -16.83 0.46
N GLY A 348 13.27 -17.92 0.56
CA GLY A 348 13.14 -18.95 -0.46
C GLY A 348 11.72 -19.47 -0.56
N ILE A 349 11.41 -20.14 -1.69
CA ILE A 349 10.12 -20.77 -1.93
C ILE A 349 10.18 -22.24 -1.52
N SER A 350 9.22 -22.68 -0.71
CA SER A 350 9.04 -24.09 -0.34
C SER A 350 7.75 -24.63 -0.95
N THR A 351 7.83 -25.83 -1.50
CA THR A 351 6.67 -26.62 -1.94
C THR A 351 6.34 -27.75 -0.97
N LYS A 352 7.02 -27.78 0.18
CA LYS A 352 6.89 -28.85 1.20
C LYS A 352 5.96 -28.48 2.35
N ILE A 353 5.35 -27.29 2.33
CA ILE A 353 4.38 -26.87 3.34
C ILE A 353 3.03 -27.52 3.03
N THR A 354 2.48 -28.23 4.00
CA THR A 354 1.21 -28.91 3.86
C THR A 354 0.07 -28.03 4.41
N ARG A 355 -1.16 -28.48 4.17
CA ARG A 355 -2.36 -27.81 4.74
C ARG A 355 -2.37 -27.92 6.26
N GLU A 356 -1.90 -29.03 6.82
CA GLU A 356 -1.77 -29.27 8.24
C GLU A 356 -0.72 -28.33 8.88
N ASP A 357 0.42 -28.13 8.22
CA ASP A 357 1.43 -27.15 8.65
C ASP A 357 0.83 -25.73 8.72
N MET A 358 0.04 -25.34 7.71
CA MET A 358 -0.64 -24.04 7.72
C MET A 358 -1.69 -23.95 8.83
N ALA A 359 -2.46 -25.00 9.07
CA ALA A 359 -3.43 -25.05 10.17
C ALA A 359 -2.73 -24.85 11.53
N GLU A 360 -1.61 -25.54 11.75
CA GLU A 360 -0.81 -25.41 12.97
C GLU A 360 -0.29 -23.96 13.13
N ALA A 361 0.18 -23.37 12.03
CA ALA A 361 0.68 -21.98 12.05
C ALA A 361 -0.43 -20.96 12.34
N ILE A 362 -1.65 -21.18 11.85
CA ILE A 362 -2.82 -20.33 12.15
C ILE A 362 -3.22 -20.49 13.63
N GLU A 363 -3.25 -21.72 14.17
CA GLU A 363 -3.53 -21.93 15.59
C GLU A 363 -2.46 -21.31 16.49
N GLU A 364 -1.19 -21.28 16.06
CA GLU A 364 -0.14 -20.59 16.80
C GLU A 364 -0.39 -19.09 16.90
N LEU A 365 -1.08 -18.46 15.93
CA LEU A 365 -1.43 -17.05 15.99
C LEU A 365 -2.38 -16.69 17.14
N ARG A 366 -3.10 -17.66 17.74
CA ARG A 366 -3.97 -17.44 18.90
C ARG A 366 -3.21 -17.31 20.22
N ARG A 367 -1.96 -17.78 20.24
CA ARG A 367 -1.14 -17.70 21.45
C ARG A 367 -0.57 -16.30 21.64
N LEU A 368 -0.60 -15.82 22.87
CA LEU A 368 0.09 -14.59 23.22
C LEU A 368 1.60 -14.77 23.02
N LEU A 369 2.22 -13.78 22.38
CA LEU A 369 3.68 -13.77 22.26
C LEU A 369 4.33 -13.37 23.58
N SER A 370 5.21 -14.24 24.08
CA SER A 370 6.06 -13.94 25.25
C SER A 370 7.28 -13.08 24.87
N LEU A 371 7.08 -12.08 24.02
CA LEU A 371 8.13 -11.10 23.74
C LEU A 371 8.22 -10.15 24.92
N PRO A 372 9.42 -9.91 25.49
CA PRO A 372 9.55 -8.86 26.51
C PRO A 372 9.10 -7.52 25.90
N PRO A 373 8.41 -6.68 26.68
CA PRO A 373 7.95 -5.39 26.17
C PRO A 373 9.12 -4.67 25.52
N VAL A 374 8.86 -4.04 24.35
CA VAL A 374 9.81 -3.09 23.78
C VAL A 374 10.02 -2.05 24.85
N ALA A 375 11.26 -1.93 25.38
CA ALA A 375 11.57 -0.83 26.25
C ALA A 375 11.26 0.45 25.46
N LEU A 376 10.10 1.04 25.71
CA LEU A 376 9.79 2.39 25.28
C LEU A 376 10.87 3.24 25.94
N CYS A 377 11.96 3.45 25.22
CA CYS A 377 12.94 4.46 25.60
C CYS A 377 12.12 5.73 25.69
N SER A 378 11.93 6.24 26.93
CA SER A 378 11.06 7.37 27.20
C SER A 378 11.59 8.61 26.45
N PRO A 379 11.24 8.82 25.15
CA PRO A 379 11.76 9.95 24.40
C PRO A 379 11.13 11.25 24.87
N ALA A 380 9.94 11.16 25.49
CA ALA A 380 9.21 12.31 26.01
C ALA A 380 10.02 13.11 27.05
N ARG A 381 10.95 12.48 27.78
CA ARG A 381 11.79 13.17 28.72
C ARG A 381 12.99 13.84 28.05
N LYS A 382 13.62 13.17 27.06
CA LYS A 382 14.77 13.74 26.33
C LYS A 382 14.37 14.82 25.32
N LEU A 383 13.19 14.70 24.69
CA LEU A 383 12.70 15.71 23.74
C LEU A 383 12.23 16.99 24.45
N ARG A 384 11.69 16.89 25.69
CA ARG A 384 11.38 18.09 26.49
C ARG A 384 12.65 18.81 26.98
N GLU A 385 13.73 18.10 27.17
CA GLU A 385 15.03 18.65 27.60
C GLU A 385 15.84 19.22 26.43
N SER A 386 15.55 18.81 25.17
CA SER A 386 16.23 19.27 23.94
C SER A 386 15.57 20.46 23.25
N GLY A 387 14.45 20.99 23.75
CA GLY A 387 13.79 22.18 23.18
C GLY A 387 13.20 21.98 21.76
N CYS A 388 13.07 20.75 21.29
CA CYS A 388 12.49 20.47 20.00
C CYS A 388 10.95 20.54 20.10
N THR A 389 10.37 21.65 19.65
CA THR A 389 8.92 21.94 19.70
C THR A 389 8.16 21.52 18.45
N ASP A 390 8.82 21.03 17.43
CA ASP A 390 8.20 20.71 16.14
C ASP A 390 7.81 19.22 16.05
N ILE A 391 6.78 18.83 16.80
CA ILE A 391 6.11 17.54 16.69
C ILE A 391 4.77 17.76 15.99
N PHE A 392 4.56 17.13 14.85
CA PHE A 392 3.24 17.08 14.20
C PHE A 392 2.45 15.90 14.80
N PRO A 393 1.39 16.15 15.60
CA PRO A 393 0.55 15.08 16.14
C PRO A 393 -0.17 14.39 14.98
N PHE A 394 -0.42 13.09 15.11
CA PHE A 394 -1.33 12.40 14.19
C PHE A 394 -2.67 13.13 14.21
N SER A 395 -3.08 13.62 13.05
CA SER A 395 -4.31 14.40 12.91
C SER A 395 -5.53 13.52 13.20
N SER A 396 -6.06 13.63 14.42
CA SER A 396 -7.43 13.22 14.72
C SER A 396 -8.44 14.30 14.32
N ARG A 397 -8.01 15.42 13.70
CA ARG A 397 -8.87 16.53 13.33
C ARG A 397 -8.27 17.34 12.18
N ILE A 398 -8.65 17.02 10.97
CA ILE A 398 -8.78 18.00 9.91
C ILE A 398 -10.23 17.94 9.38
N PHE A 399 -11.18 18.26 10.28
CA PHE A 399 -12.43 18.91 9.91
C PHE A 399 -12.44 20.23 10.68
N PRO A 400 -12.50 21.38 10.02
CA PRO A 400 -12.74 22.64 10.71
C PRO A 400 -14.12 22.54 11.33
N SER A 401 -14.20 22.64 12.66
CA SER A 401 -15.44 22.96 13.36
C SER A 401 -15.81 24.38 12.97
N GLY A 402 -16.45 24.55 11.83
CA GLY A 402 -17.06 25.79 11.42
C GLY A 402 -18.17 26.16 12.40
N ARG A 403 -17.88 27.07 13.30
CA ARG A 403 -18.95 27.89 13.91
C ARG A 403 -19.57 28.71 12.79
N GLY A 404 -20.88 28.54 12.66
CA GLY A 404 -21.67 29.12 11.60
C GLY A 404 -21.46 30.59 11.37
N LYS A 405 -21.50 30.94 10.11
CA LYS A 405 -22.16 32.15 9.58
C LYS A 405 -22.59 31.85 8.13
N ASP A 406 -23.90 31.87 7.98
CA ASP A 406 -24.66 32.16 6.76
C ASP A 406 -24.21 31.60 5.40
N LEU A 407 -24.82 30.48 4.99
CA LEU A 407 -25.02 30.13 3.59
C LEU A 407 -26.52 30.19 3.27
N PRO A 408 -26.91 30.76 2.12
CA PRO A 408 -28.30 30.81 1.69
C PRO A 408 -28.81 29.44 1.23
N GLY A 409 -30.12 29.25 1.43
CA GLY A 409 -30.85 28.00 1.41
C GLY A 409 -30.76 27.12 0.16
N ASP A 410 -31.35 25.94 0.36
CA ASP A 410 -31.73 24.85 -0.55
C ASP A 410 -30.73 23.70 -0.74
N LEU A 411 -30.63 22.86 0.30
CA LEU A 411 -30.31 21.44 0.13
C LEU A 411 -31.19 20.62 1.11
N ILE A 412 -32.07 19.81 0.54
CA ILE A 412 -33.00 18.91 1.21
C ILE A 412 -32.21 17.76 1.84
N PRO A 413 -32.37 17.43 3.13
CA PRO A 413 -31.74 16.26 3.73
C PRO A 413 -32.52 14.99 3.39
N TYR A 414 -31.83 13.98 2.87
CA TYR A 414 -32.36 12.63 2.76
C TYR A 414 -32.45 12.02 4.17
N GLN A 415 -33.66 11.97 4.72
CA GLN A 415 -33.99 11.15 5.88
C GLN A 415 -34.54 9.79 5.43
N THR A 416 -33.97 8.75 6.03
CA THR A 416 -34.43 7.38 6.16
C THR A 416 -35.97 7.22 6.14
N ALA A 417 -36.47 6.34 5.27
CA ALA A 417 -37.77 5.71 5.38
C ALA A 417 -37.61 4.18 5.49
N LEU A 418 -37.66 3.69 6.72
CA LEU A 418 -38.00 2.31 7.04
C LEU A 418 -39.52 2.27 7.39
N HIS A 419 -40.19 1.24 6.88
CA HIS A 419 -41.51 0.68 7.24
C HIS A 419 -42.75 1.32 6.65
N SER A 420 -43.53 0.59 5.85
CA SER A 420 -44.50 -0.40 6.29
C SER A 420 -45.26 -0.94 5.07
N GLY A 421 -45.40 -2.25 5.01
CA GLY A 421 -46.23 -2.92 4.04
C GLY A 421 -47.72 -2.77 4.38
N LYS A 422 -48.55 -2.95 3.36
CA LYS A 422 -49.77 -3.82 3.35
C LYS A 422 -50.45 -3.70 1.99
N THR A 423 -50.62 -4.86 1.41
CA THR A 423 -51.77 -5.39 0.65
C THR A 423 -52.75 -4.40 -0.01
N GLU A 424 -52.79 -4.40 -1.35
CA GLU A 424 -53.87 -4.97 -2.17
C GLU A 424 -53.35 -5.23 -3.59
#